data_31be9c017524c72f9a4f8f97adc2a667
#
_entry.id   31be9c017524c72f9a4f8f97adc2a667
#
_cell.length_a   1.000
_cell.length_b   1.000
_cell.length_c   1.000
_cell.angle_alpha   90.00
_cell.angle_beta   90.00
_cell.angle_gamma   90.00
#
_symmetry.space_group_name_H-M   'P 1'
#
loop_
_entity.id
_entity.type
_entity.pdbx_description
1 polymer ?
#
loop_
_entity_poly.entity_id
_entity_poly.type
_entity_poly.pdbx_seq_one_letter_code
_entity_poly.pdbx_strand_id
1 'polypeptide(L)'
;MGRLSLAGLAVVILTMLTACGGTTTYSLDRTKNCLTQRGVKVGGSLDFVAGTATGGAFRANLTDNWVTLAFGDTLKSGVDIENAYTRFALPNVRPGLSDVLRRYNNAVTLWHMHPSDSDLSLVVGCLR
;
A
#
# COMPACT_ATOMS: atom_id res chain seq x y z
N MET A 1 17.63 54.73 -42.84
CA MET A 1 17.83 54.74 -41.39
C MET A 1 16.62 54.15 -40.77
N GLY A 2 16.60 52.85 -40.61
CA GLY A 2 15.51 52.11 -40.02
C GLY A 2 15.97 51.48 -38.70
N ARG A 3 15.37 51.90 -37.63
CA ARG A 3 15.53 51.21 -36.36
C ARG A 3 14.51 50.05 -36.28
N LEU A 4 15.00 48.85 -36.47
CA LEU A 4 14.22 47.64 -36.19
C LEU A 4 14.28 47.36 -34.69
N SER A 5 13.18 47.63 -34.02
CA SER A 5 12.96 47.15 -32.65
C SER A 5 12.56 45.69 -32.71
N LEU A 6 13.44 44.81 -32.30
CA LEU A 6 13.11 43.42 -32.00
C LEU A 6 12.46 43.39 -30.63
N ALA A 7 11.13 43.31 -30.65
CA ALA A 7 10.38 42.94 -29.45
C ALA A 7 10.55 41.46 -29.23
N GLY A 8 11.37 41.10 -28.24
CA GLY A 8 11.51 39.72 -27.80
C GLY A 8 10.22 39.21 -27.13
N LEU A 9 9.56 38.29 -27.79
CA LEU A 9 8.41 37.58 -27.24
C LEU A 9 8.95 36.56 -26.25
N ALA A 10 8.96 36.90 -24.97
CA ALA A 10 9.25 35.94 -23.92
C ALA A 10 8.04 35.01 -23.79
N VAL A 11 8.14 33.83 -24.40
CA VAL A 11 7.19 32.74 -24.17
C VAL A 11 7.45 32.19 -22.77
N VAL A 12 6.67 32.62 -21.81
CA VAL A 12 6.62 32.00 -20.49
C VAL A 12 5.87 30.67 -20.65
N ILE A 13 6.63 29.61 -20.81
CA ILE A 13 6.08 28.27 -20.72
C ILE A 13 5.74 28.02 -19.25
N LEU A 14 4.48 28.26 -18.91
CA LEU A 14 3.92 27.88 -17.62
C LEU A 14 3.78 26.37 -17.67
N THR A 15 4.81 25.64 -17.23
CA THR A 15 4.70 24.22 -16.96
C THR A 15 3.73 24.08 -15.80
N MET A 16 2.47 23.85 -16.13
CA MET A 16 1.51 23.36 -15.15
C MET A 16 2.00 21.98 -14.70
N LEU A 17 2.72 21.97 -13.59
CA LEU A 17 2.83 20.76 -12.78
C LEU A 17 1.41 20.46 -12.30
N THR A 18 0.69 19.68 -13.09
CA THR A 18 -0.46 18.95 -12.58
C THR A 18 0.11 17.99 -11.55
N ALA A 19 0.16 18.42 -10.29
CA ALA A 19 0.26 17.52 -9.19
C ALA A 19 -0.99 16.64 -9.29
N CYS A 20 -0.84 15.49 -9.96
CA CYS A 20 -1.83 14.43 -9.83
C CYS A 20 -1.80 13.98 -8.38
N GLY A 21 -2.60 14.64 -7.52
CA GLY A 21 -3.00 14.12 -6.22
C GLY A 21 -3.89 12.90 -6.43
N GLY A 22 -3.47 12.02 -7.36
CA GLY A 22 -4.10 10.77 -7.62
C GLY A 22 -3.82 9.85 -6.44
N THR A 23 -4.89 9.39 -5.84
CA THR A 23 -4.89 8.32 -4.87
C THR A 23 -4.27 7.09 -5.52
N THR A 24 -3.04 6.78 -5.14
CA THR A 24 -2.31 5.63 -5.65
C THR A 24 -2.92 4.35 -5.11
N THR A 25 -3.25 3.43 -6.01
CA THR A 25 -3.57 2.06 -5.65
C THR A 25 -2.31 1.20 -5.79
N TYR A 26 -2.13 0.29 -4.85
CA TYR A 26 -1.02 -0.65 -4.87
C TYR A 26 -1.44 -1.96 -5.53
N SER A 27 -0.50 -2.59 -6.22
CA SER A 27 -0.67 -3.86 -6.91
C SER A 27 -0.08 -4.99 -6.08
N LEU A 28 -0.83 -6.09 -5.97
CA LEU A 28 -0.35 -7.31 -5.34
C LEU A 28 0.94 -7.81 -5.99
N ASP A 29 0.96 -7.94 -7.31
CA ASP A 29 2.09 -8.52 -8.03
C ASP A 29 3.35 -7.66 -7.89
N ARG A 30 3.22 -6.36 -8.02
CA ARG A 30 4.36 -5.44 -7.90
C ARG A 30 4.91 -5.40 -6.47
N THR A 31 4.04 -5.41 -5.48
CA THR A 31 4.43 -5.46 -4.07
C THR A 31 5.10 -6.78 -3.73
N LYS A 32 4.51 -7.89 -4.15
CA LYS A 32 5.06 -9.23 -3.97
C LYS A 32 6.45 -9.36 -4.62
N ASN A 33 6.61 -8.87 -5.84
CA ASN A 33 7.90 -8.88 -6.53
C ASN A 33 8.97 -8.07 -5.80
N CYS A 34 8.61 -6.89 -5.29
CA CYS A 34 9.52 -6.07 -4.49
C CYS A 34 10.00 -6.82 -3.24
N LEU A 35 9.08 -7.45 -2.51
CA LEU A 35 9.41 -8.21 -1.30
C LEU A 35 10.29 -9.43 -1.61
N THR A 36 9.96 -10.19 -2.64
CA THR A 36 10.77 -11.37 -3.03
C THR A 36 12.17 -10.99 -3.49
N GLN A 37 12.32 -9.87 -4.21
CA GLN A 37 13.64 -9.34 -4.58
C GLN A 37 14.49 -8.93 -3.38
N ARG A 38 13.84 -8.59 -2.27
CA ARG A 38 14.51 -8.26 -0.99
C ARG A 38 14.68 -9.47 -0.07
N GLY A 39 14.47 -10.68 -0.58
CA GLY A 39 14.69 -11.93 0.15
C GLY A 39 13.55 -12.34 1.07
N VAL A 40 12.40 -11.69 1.01
CA VAL A 40 11.23 -12.05 1.80
C VAL A 40 10.55 -13.27 1.17
N LYS A 41 10.29 -14.30 1.97
CA LYS A 41 9.55 -15.48 1.55
C LYS A 41 8.06 -15.19 1.54
N VAL A 42 7.40 -15.48 0.44
CA VAL A 42 5.96 -15.28 0.25
C VAL A 42 5.27 -16.64 0.21
N GLY A 43 4.19 -16.78 0.92
CA GLY A 43 3.36 -17.98 0.94
C GLY A 43 2.87 -18.31 2.35
N GLY A 44 1.89 -19.20 2.40
CA GLY A 44 1.24 -19.62 3.62
C GLY A 44 -0.28 -19.49 3.53
N SER A 45 -0.97 -19.93 4.58
CA SER A 45 -2.42 -19.85 4.64
C SER A 45 -2.90 -18.41 4.80
N LEU A 46 -4.05 -18.12 4.20
CA LEU A 46 -4.74 -16.85 4.32
C LEU A 46 -5.98 -17.02 5.21
N ASP A 47 -6.29 -16.00 5.99
CA ASP A 47 -7.56 -15.91 6.68
C ASP A 47 -8.72 -15.64 5.69
N PHE A 48 -9.93 -15.74 6.18
CA PHE A 48 -11.12 -15.59 5.36
C PHE A 48 -11.22 -14.21 4.70
N VAL A 49 -10.88 -13.14 5.42
CA VAL A 49 -10.97 -11.77 4.89
C VAL A 49 -9.95 -11.59 3.76
N ALA A 50 -8.73 -12.01 3.97
CA ALA A 50 -7.68 -11.94 2.94
C ALA A 50 -8.04 -12.80 1.72
N GLY A 51 -8.57 -14.00 1.95
CA GLY A 51 -8.97 -14.91 0.88
C GLY A 51 -10.07 -14.38 -0.02
N THR A 52 -10.85 -13.39 0.43
CA THR A 52 -11.93 -12.76 -0.33
C THR A 52 -11.58 -11.35 -0.84
N ALA A 53 -10.36 -10.88 -0.63
CA ALA A 53 -9.94 -9.57 -1.07
C ALA A 53 -9.99 -9.43 -2.60
N THR A 54 -10.61 -8.36 -3.10
CA THR A 54 -10.87 -8.17 -4.53
C THR A 54 -9.61 -7.98 -5.38
N GLY A 55 -8.57 -7.41 -4.80
CA GLY A 55 -7.24 -7.27 -5.42
C GLY A 55 -6.28 -8.41 -5.09
N GLY A 56 -6.75 -9.44 -4.41
CA GLY A 56 -5.95 -10.57 -3.97
C GLY A 56 -5.20 -10.33 -2.66
N ALA A 57 -4.55 -11.36 -2.18
CA ALA A 57 -3.77 -11.31 -0.95
C ALA A 57 -2.61 -12.29 -0.97
N PHE A 58 -1.62 -12.04 -0.15
CA PHE A 58 -0.55 -12.98 0.14
C PHE A 58 -0.02 -12.78 1.56
N ARG A 59 0.66 -13.80 2.07
CA ARG A 59 1.40 -13.73 3.32
C ARG A 59 2.88 -13.57 3.05
N ALA A 60 3.50 -12.61 3.71
CA ALA A 60 4.95 -12.41 3.72
C ALA A 60 5.53 -12.89 5.04
N ASN A 61 6.57 -13.72 4.96
CA ASN A 61 7.21 -14.31 6.15
C ASN A 61 8.55 -13.61 6.36
N LEU A 62 8.68 -12.97 7.52
CA LEU A 62 9.88 -12.31 7.98
C LEU A 62 10.60 -13.20 9.01
N THR A 63 11.75 -12.77 9.54
CA THR A 63 12.55 -13.62 10.43
C THR A 63 11.77 -14.05 11.68
N ASP A 64 11.14 -13.09 12.37
CA ASP A 64 10.47 -13.34 13.64
C ASP A 64 8.98 -12.98 13.62
N ASN A 65 8.44 -12.65 12.45
CA ASN A 65 7.06 -12.21 12.30
C ASN A 65 6.55 -12.58 10.91
N TRP A 66 5.26 -12.47 10.70
CA TRP A 66 4.67 -12.55 9.37
C TRP A 66 3.52 -11.55 9.26
N VAL A 67 3.21 -11.20 8.04
CA VAL A 67 2.16 -10.24 7.73
C VAL A 67 1.31 -10.74 6.56
N THR A 68 0.02 -10.61 6.68
CA THR A 68 -0.91 -10.79 5.58
C THR A 68 -1.14 -9.44 4.91
N LEU A 69 -0.91 -9.37 3.61
CA LEU A 69 -1.22 -8.20 2.80
C LEU A 69 -2.43 -8.53 1.94
N ALA A 70 -3.50 -7.78 2.13
CA ALA A 70 -4.74 -7.91 1.36
C ALA A 70 -4.97 -6.61 0.57
N PHE A 71 -5.32 -6.75 -0.70
CA PHE A 71 -5.47 -5.62 -1.61
C PHE A 71 -6.92 -5.49 -2.06
N GLY A 72 -7.46 -4.28 -1.97
CA GLY A 72 -8.66 -3.93 -2.70
C GLY A 72 -8.31 -3.57 -4.14
N ASP A 73 -9.23 -3.77 -5.07
CA ASP A 73 -9.10 -3.27 -6.44
C ASP A 73 -9.29 -1.75 -6.53
N THR A 74 -9.92 -1.16 -5.52
CA THR A 74 -10.12 0.29 -5.35
C THR A 74 -9.75 0.73 -3.94
N LEU A 75 -9.69 2.04 -3.72
CA LEU A 75 -9.51 2.58 -2.36
C LEU A 75 -10.66 2.20 -1.44
N LYS A 76 -11.88 2.23 -1.95
CA LYS A 76 -13.07 1.84 -1.19
C LYS A 76 -12.99 0.36 -0.77
N SER A 77 -12.57 -0.52 -1.65
CA SER A 77 -12.39 -1.95 -1.31
C SER A 77 -11.34 -2.12 -0.22
N GLY A 78 -10.29 -1.31 -0.21
CA GLY A 78 -9.31 -1.30 0.89
C GLY A 78 -9.94 -0.97 2.23
N VAL A 79 -10.80 0.04 2.28
CA VAL A 79 -11.58 0.40 3.47
C VAL A 79 -12.51 -0.75 3.89
N ASP A 80 -13.16 -1.39 2.93
CA ASP A 80 -14.05 -2.52 3.19
C ASP A 80 -13.30 -3.72 3.80
N ILE A 81 -12.07 -3.99 3.34
CA ILE A 81 -11.20 -5.02 3.92
C ILE A 81 -10.85 -4.69 5.38
N GLU A 82 -10.42 -3.47 5.65
CA GLU A 82 -10.11 -3.01 7.02
C GLU A 82 -11.32 -3.16 7.94
N ASN A 83 -12.49 -2.74 7.48
CA ASN A 83 -13.74 -2.86 8.21
C ASN A 83 -14.14 -4.31 8.44
N ALA A 84 -13.88 -5.21 7.47
CA ALA A 84 -14.13 -6.63 7.62
C ALA A 84 -13.26 -7.24 8.73
N TYR A 85 -11.98 -6.93 8.77
CA TYR A 85 -11.11 -7.36 9.85
C TYR A 85 -11.59 -6.87 11.22
N THR A 86 -12.01 -5.63 11.32
CA THR A 86 -12.55 -5.07 12.56
C THR A 86 -13.85 -5.76 12.99
N ARG A 87 -14.71 -6.05 12.02
CA ARG A 87 -16.01 -6.69 12.28
C ARG A 87 -15.87 -8.14 12.75
N PHE A 88 -14.95 -8.89 12.13
CA PHE A 88 -14.78 -10.32 12.39
C PHE A 88 -13.74 -10.63 13.47
N ALA A 89 -13.07 -9.59 14.03
CA ALA A 89 -12.15 -9.81 15.15
C ALA A 89 -12.88 -10.36 16.36
N LEU A 90 -12.32 -11.42 16.93
CA LEU A 90 -12.81 -11.99 18.18
C LEU A 90 -12.73 -10.96 19.31
N PRO A 91 -13.65 -10.97 20.31
CA PRO A 91 -13.67 -10.00 21.40
C PRO A 91 -12.35 -9.90 22.19
N ASN A 92 -11.63 -11.01 22.33
CA ASN A 92 -10.32 -11.04 23.00
C ASN A 92 -9.18 -10.49 22.14
N VAL A 93 -9.35 -10.41 20.82
CA VAL A 93 -8.35 -9.89 19.87
C VAL A 93 -8.56 -8.41 19.60
N ARG A 94 -9.80 -7.93 19.65
CA ARG A 94 -10.16 -6.52 19.32
C ARG A 94 -9.32 -5.45 20.01
N PRO A 95 -9.01 -5.55 21.31
CA PRO A 95 -8.25 -4.50 21.98
C PRO A 95 -6.85 -4.29 21.41
N GLY A 96 -6.22 -5.35 20.89
CA GLY A 96 -4.90 -5.30 20.28
C GLY A 96 -4.89 -5.14 18.77
N LEU A 97 -6.07 -5.13 18.12
CA LEU A 97 -6.16 -5.15 16.67
C LEU A 97 -5.55 -3.89 16.03
N SER A 98 -5.75 -2.72 16.61
CA SER A 98 -5.19 -1.46 16.11
C SER A 98 -3.66 -1.44 16.07
N ASP A 99 -3.02 -2.30 16.85
CA ASP A 99 -1.56 -2.42 16.90
C ASP A 99 -1.01 -3.22 15.70
N VAL A 100 -1.79 -4.14 15.18
CA VAL A 100 -1.37 -5.08 14.12
C VAL A 100 -2.09 -4.89 12.79
N LEU A 101 -3.20 -4.17 12.77
CA LEU A 101 -3.98 -3.89 11.56
C LEU A 101 -3.69 -2.47 11.07
N ARG A 102 -3.26 -2.35 9.83
CA ARG A 102 -2.97 -1.06 9.20
C ARG A 102 -3.45 -1.03 7.76
N ARG A 103 -3.92 0.13 7.33
CA ARG A 103 -4.32 0.35 5.94
C ARG A 103 -3.46 1.43 5.31
N TYR A 104 -3.02 1.15 4.10
CA TYR A 104 -2.30 2.06 3.21
C TYR A 104 -3.05 2.12 1.87
N ASN A 105 -3.86 3.14 1.67
CA ASN A 105 -4.70 3.26 0.49
C ASN A 105 -5.59 2.01 0.31
N ASN A 106 -5.40 1.24 -0.76
CA ASN A 106 -6.14 -0.01 -1.02
C ASN A 106 -5.49 -1.26 -0.41
N ALA A 107 -4.32 -1.14 0.20
CA ALA A 107 -3.63 -2.25 0.83
C ALA A 107 -3.87 -2.28 2.34
N VAL A 108 -4.19 -3.45 2.86
CA VAL A 108 -4.40 -3.69 4.28
C VAL A 108 -3.38 -4.71 4.76
N THR A 109 -2.67 -4.40 5.82
CA THR A 109 -1.69 -5.30 6.43
C THR A 109 -2.20 -5.75 7.78
N LEU A 110 -2.18 -7.08 8.00
CA LEU A 110 -2.46 -7.68 9.30
C LEU A 110 -1.20 -8.41 9.76
N TRP A 111 -0.55 -7.88 10.76
CA TRP A 111 0.64 -8.46 11.36
C TRP A 111 0.28 -9.52 12.39
N HIS A 112 1.09 -10.55 12.48
CA HIS A 112 0.93 -11.58 13.51
C HIS A 112 1.27 -11.03 14.90
N MET A 113 2.35 -10.27 14.99
CA MET A 113 2.76 -9.54 16.19
C MET A 113 3.05 -8.09 15.81
N HIS A 114 3.16 -7.22 16.81
CA HIS A 114 3.60 -5.85 16.58
C HIS A 114 4.87 -5.82 15.73
N PRO A 115 4.86 -5.16 14.56
CA PRO A 115 6.02 -5.14 13.68
C PRO A 115 7.18 -4.33 14.27
N SER A 116 8.40 -4.80 14.07
CA SER A 116 9.58 -3.97 14.30
C SER A 116 9.62 -2.82 13.29
N ASP A 117 10.33 -1.75 13.61
CA ASP A 117 10.46 -0.61 12.70
C ASP A 117 11.11 -1.01 11.37
N SER A 118 12.08 -1.93 11.40
CA SER A 118 12.73 -2.45 10.20
C SER A 118 11.79 -3.29 9.33
N ASP A 119 10.99 -4.16 9.93
CA ASP A 119 10.01 -4.98 9.22
C ASP A 119 8.90 -4.10 8.60
N LEU A 120 8.42 -3.13 9.37
CA LEU A 120 7.43 -2.19 8.89
C LEU A 120 7.95 -1.36 7.71
N SER A 121 9.17 -0.84 7.80
CA SER A 121 9.81 -0.07 6.73
C SER A 121 10.02 -0.91 5.48
N LEU A 122 10.41 -2.16 5.63
CA LEU A 122 10.60 -3.09 4.52
C LEU A 122 9.29 -3.33 3.78
N VAL A 123 8.23 -3.65 4.50
CA VAL A 123 6.92 -3.97 3.90
C VAL A 123 6.28 -2.73 3.28
N VAL A 124 6.22 -1.63 4.02
CA VAL A 124 5.64 -0.37 3.51
C VAL A 124 6.45 0.18 2.34
N GLY A 125 7.78 0.08 2.40
CA GLY A 125 8.66 0.50 1.31
C GLY A 125 8.50 -0.31 0.03
N CYS A 126 7.90 -1.49 0.10
CA CYS A 126 7.59 -2.35 -1.05
C CYS A 126 6.18 -2.17 -1.61
N LEU A 127 5.33 -1.38 -1.00
CA LEU A 127 4.01 -1.09 -1.57
C LEU A 127 4.16 -0.34 -2.90
N ARG A 128 3.69 -0.95 -4.00
CA ARG A 128 3.86 -0.46 -5.37
C ARG A 128 2.54 -0.49 -6.13
#